data_028568f42d60f611c7447474afca6ed9
#
_entry.id   028568f42d60f611c7447474afca6ed9
#
_cell.length_a   1.000
_cell.length_b   1.000
_cell.length_c   1.000
_cell.angle_alpha   90.00
_cell.angle_beta   90.00
_cell.angle_gamma   90.00
#
_symmetry.space_group_name_H-M   'P 1'
#
loop_
_entity.id
_entity.type
_entity.pdbx_description
1 polymer ?
#
loop_
_entity_poly.entity_id
_entity_poly.type
_entity_poly.pdbx_seq_one_letter_code
_entity_poly.pdbx_strand_id
1 'polypeptide(L)'
;RITYRLDQKFRWFQSEIAIDQAADNRGSVIFRVFLQRDGEWTSTYTSQILRGTNRPLAIKVEVAQADAIALLVEFADRGDECDYANWINARLSN
;
A
#
# COMPACT_ATOMS: atom_id res chain seq x y z
N ARG A 1 -1.06 -8.77 4.65
CA ARG A 1 -2.21 -8.13 4.03
C ARG A 1 -3.13 -7.57 5.10
N ILE A 2 -3.49 -6.32 4.96
CA ILE A 2 -4.40 -5.64 5.86
C ILE A 2 -5.64 -5.24 5.07
N THR A 3 -6.81 -5.56 5.60
CA THR A 3 -8.07 -5.27 4.92
C THR A 3 -8.97 -4.44 5.84
N TYR A 4 -9.56 -3.38 5.30
CA TYR A 4 -10.49 -2.52 6.03
C TYR A 4 -11.79 -2.39 5.26
N ARG A 5 -12.90 -2.35 5.99
CA ARG A 5 -14.20 -2.07 5.39
C ARG A 5 -14.36 -0.56 5.23
N LEU A 6 -14.80 -0.15 4.05
CA LEU A 6 -15.04 1.27 3.77
C LEU A 6 -16.51 1.62 3.72
N ASP A 7 -17.38 0.65 3.43
CA ASP A 7 -18.84 0.81 3.37
C ASP A 7 -19.24 1.99 2.48
N GLN A 8 -18.49 2.23 1.41
CA GLN A 8 -18.77 3.29 0.42
C GLN A 8 -18.78 4.70 1.00
N LYS A 9 -18.14 4.91 2.15
CA LYS A 9 -18.20 6.20 2.86
C LYS A 9 -17.09 7.17 2.50
N PHE A 10 -16.02 6.69 1.83
CA PHE A 10 -14.82 7.48 1.60
C PHE A 10 -14.56 7.61 0.12
N ARG A 11 -13.91 8.70 -0.26
CA ARG A 11 -13.53 8.93 -1.65
C ARG A 11 -12.03 8.72 -1.89
N TRP A 12 -11.19 9.03 -0.91
CA TRP A 12 -9.75 9.00 -1.08
C TRP A 12 -9.06 8.18 0.00
N PHE A 13 -8.07 7.42 -0.43
CA PHE A 13 -7.07 6.83 0.45
C PHE A 13 -5.75 7.51 0.15
N GLN A 14 -5.07 8.01 1.18
CA GLN A 14 -3.77 8.63 1.05
C GLN A 14 -2.81 8.01 2.05
N SER A 15 -1.57 7.86 1.62
CA SER A 15 -0.52 7.34 2.50
C SER A 15 0.82 7.71 1.90
N GLU A 16 1.84 7.70 2.72
CA GLU A 16 3.19 7.62 2.25
C GLU A 16 3.64 6.18 2.39
N ILE A 17 4.47 5.72 1.47
CA ILE A 17 5.02 4.37 1.51
C ILE A 17 6.53 4.45 1.51
N ALA A 18 7.17 3.62 2.31
CA ALA A 18 8.62 3.66 2.46
C ALA A 18 9.15 2.35 2.98
N ILE A 19 10.45 2.13 2.73
CA ILE A 19 11.20 1.09 3.39
C ILE A 19 12.11 1.76 4.40
N ASP A 20 12.16 1.24 5.62
CA ASP A 20 13.04 1.74 6.66
C ASP A 20 14.49 1.58 6.22
N GLN A 21 15.29 2.62 6.43
CA GLN A 21 16.71 2.59 6.09
C GLN A 21 17.49 1.52 6.87
N ALA A 22 16.98 1.09 8.00
CA ALA A 22 17.61 0.00 8.76
C ALA A 22 17.71 -1.30 7.97
N ALA A 23 17.00 -1.41 6.85
CA ALA A 23 17.07 -2.58 5.99
C ALA A 23 18.39 -2.69 5.20
N ASP A 24 19.32 -1.75 5.33
CA ASP A 24 20.63 -1.77 4.68
C ASP A 24 20.56 -1.97 3.18
N ASN A 25 19.52 -1.46 2.54
CA ASN A 25 19.32 -1.55 1.09
C ASN A 25 19.21 -2.98 0.56
N ARG A 26 18.98 -3.95 1.44
CA ARG A 26 18.94 -5.34 1.02
C ARG A 26 17.61 -5.77 0.48
N GLY A 27 16.56 -5.08 0.86
CA GLY A 27 15.24 -5.47 0.45
C GLY A 27 14.71 -4.60 -0.66
N SER A 28 13.85 -5.16 -1.46
CA SER A 28 13.03 -4.40 -2.39
C SER A 28 11.60 -4.88 -2.27
N VAL A 29 10.66 -3.94 -2.30
CA VAL A 29 9.26 -4.25 -2.10
C VAL A 29 8.41 -3.53 -3.12
N ILE A 30 7.23 -4.09 -3.35
CA ILE A 30 6.18 -3.47 -4.15
C ILE A 30 4.98 -3.32 -3.22
N PHE A 31 4.42 -2.12 -3.16
CA PHE A 31 3.19 -1.85 -2.42
C PHE A 31 2.01 -1.93 -3.37
N ARG A 32 0.95 -2.61 -2.95
CA ARG A 32 -0.26 -2.73 -3.76
C ARG A 32 -1.48 -2.35 -2.96
N VAL A 33 -2.44 -1.75 -3.67
CA VAL A 33 -3.75 -1.43 -3.11
C VAL A 33 -4.80 -2.11 -3.96
N PHE A 34 -5.69 -2.85 -3.32
CA PHE A 34 -6.83 -3.49 -3.97
C PHE A 34 -8.11 -2.90 -3.41
N LEU A 35 -9.10 -2.76 -4.25
CA LEU A 35 -10.43 -2.32 -3.84
C LEU A 35 -11.45 -3.41 -4.15
N GLN A 36 -12.40 -3.57 -3.25
CA GLN A 36 -13.55 -4.44 -3.46
C GLN A 36 -14.77 -3.59 -3.80
N ARG A 37 -15.38 -3.90 -4.93
CA ARG A 37 -16.66 -3.34 -5.34
C ARG A 37 -17.53 -4.48 -5.83
N ASP A 38 -18.77 -4.52 -5.34
CA ASP A 38 -19.72 -5.56 -5.75
C ASP A 38 -19.16 -6.97 -5.59
N GLY A 39 -18.41 -7.19 -4.51
CA GLY A 39 -17.85 -8.49 -4.21
C GLY A 39 -16.55 -8.83 -4.94
N GLU A 40 -16.12 -8.00 -5.87
CA GLU A 40 -14.91 -8.27 -6.66
C GLU A 40 -13.74 -7.41 -6.25
N TRP A 41 -12.58 -8.03 -6.10
CA TRP A 41 -11.32 -7.34 -5.80
C TRP A 41 -10.60 -6.97 -7.08
N THR A 42 -10.19 -5.72 -7.17
CA THR A 42 -9.45 -5.20 -8.31
C THR A 42 -8.20 -4.49 -7.84
N SER A 43 -7.07 -4.76 -8.49
CA SER A 43 -5.85 -4.01 -8.22
C SER A 43 -6.02 -2.59 -8.75
N THR A 44 -5.88 -1.61 -7.87
CA THR A 44 -6.08 -0.22 -8.24
C THR A 44 -4.79 0.59 -8.19
N TYR A 45 -3.78 0.10 -7.47
CA TYR A 45 -2.48 0.77 -7.40
C TYR A 45 -1.39 -0.27 -7.19
N THR A 46 -0.30 -0.11 -7.94
CA THR A 46 0.91 -0.91 -7.78
C THR A 46 2.09 0.05 -7.85
N SER A 47 2.92 0.05 -6.82
CA SER A 47 4.07 0.94 -6.80
C SER A 47 5.17 0.40 -7.71
N GLN A 48 6.11 1.28 -8.03
CA GLN A 48 7.40 0.81 -8.53
C GLN A 48 8.10 0.02 -7.42
N ILE A 49 9.18 -0.66 -7.79
CA ILE A 49 9.99 -1.36 -6.79
C ILE A 49 10.68 -0.31 -5.93
N LEU A 50 10.49 -0.41 -4.61
CA LEU A 50 11.09 0.52 -3.65
C LEU A 50 12.19 -0.19 -2.88
N ARG A 51 13.24 0.57 -2.57
CA ARG A 51 14.38 0.10 -1.79
C ARG A 51 14.63 1.04 -0.62
N GLY A 52 15.45 0.62 0.32
CA GLY A 52 15.74 1.40 1.52
C GLY A 52 16.37 2.76 1.26
N THR A 53 16.97 2.96 0.08
CA THR A 53 17.52 4.27 -0.30
C THR A 53 16.49 5.23 -0.88
N ASN A 54 15.31 4.74 -1.20
CA ASN A 54 14.28 5.60 -1.78
C ASN A 54 13.66 6.49 -0.72
N ARG A 55 13.30 7.70 -1.12
CA ARG A 55 12.54 8.59 -0.26
C ARG A 55 11.11 8.07 -0.14
N PRO A 56 10.42 8.38 0.97
CA PRO A 56 9.00 8.04 1.05
C PRO A 56 8.24 8.59 -0.15
N LEU A 57 7.35 7.78 -0.67
CA LEU A 57 6.54 8.13 -1.83
C LEU A 57 5.11 8.36 -1.38
N ALA A 58 4.57 9.54 -1.67
CA ALA A 58 3.17 9.84 -1.37
C ALA A 58 2.27 9.23 -2.43
N ILE A 59 1.21 8.55 -2.00
CA ILE A 59 0.23 8.00 -2.91
C ILE A 59 -1.17 8.50 -2.56
N LYS A 60 -2.01 8.59 -3.57
CA LYS A 60 -3.40 8.98 -3.42
C LYS A 60 -4.23 8.13 -4.37
N VAL A 61 -5.19 7.41 -3.82
CA VAL A 61 -5.99 6.45 -4.56
C VAL A 61 -7.46 6.79 -4.39
N GLU A 62 -8.20 6.87 -5.49
CA GLU A 62 -9.64 7.09 -5.40
C GLU A 62 -10.33 5.79 -5.00
N VAL A 63 -11.08 5.85 -3.92
CA VAL A 63 -11.78 4.69 -3.36
C VAL A 63 -13.29 4.87 -3.35
N ALA A 64 -13.80 5.80 -4.15
CA ALA A 64 -15.23 6.10 -4.18
C ALA A 64 -16.03 4.83 -4.46
N GLN A 65 -17.10 4.64 -3.69
CA GLN A 65 -18.02 3.51 -3.83
C GLN A 65 -17.38 2.15 -3.56
N ALA A 66 -16.19 2.12 -2.95
CA ALA A 66 -15.57 0.86 -2.60
C ALA A 66 -16.14 0.34 -1.28
N ASP A 67 -16.35 -0.97 -1.22
CA ASP A 67 -16.83 -1.64 -0.01
C ASP A 67 -15.68 -1.93 0.94
N ALA A 68 -14.50 -2.20 0.42
CA ALA A 68 -13.34 -2.52 1.22
C ALA A 68 -12.05 -2.18 0.47
N ILE A 69 -10.98 -2.03 1.23
CA ILE A 69 -9.64 -1.81 0.71
C ILE A 69 -8.69 -2.83 1.34
N ALA A 70 -7.78 -3.35 0.53
CA ALA A 70 -6.72 -4.22 1.02
C ALA A 70 -5.38 -3.60 0.67
N LEU A 71 -4.49 -3.56 1.66
CA LEU A 71 -3.14 -3.08 1.51
C LEU A 71 -2.19 -4.26 1.58
N LEU A 72 -1.30 -4.36 0.61
CA LEU A 72 -0.41 -5.50 0.47
C LEU A 72 1.00 -5.03 0.20
N VAL A 73 1.97 -5.67 0.83
CA VAL A 73 3.38 -5.49 0.53
C VAL A 73 3.92 -6.81 -0.01
N GLU A 74 4.50 -6.78 -1.20
CA GLU A 74 5.16 -7.93 -1.78
C GLU A 74 6.66 -7.70 -1.79
N PHE A 75 7.41 -8.73 -1.41
CA PHE A 75 8.86 -8.64 -1.44
C PHE A 75 9.34 -9.08 -2.83
N ALA A 76 10.04 -8.18 -3.52
CA ALA A 76 10.48 -8.43 -4.89
C ALA A 76 11.72 -9.32 -4.95
N ASP A 77 12.55 -9.26 -3.87
CA ASP A 77 13.73 -10.09 -3.76
C ASP A 77 13.63 -10.89 -2.49
N ARG A 78 14.30 -11.91 -2.29
CA ARG A 78 14.57 -12.64 -1.05
C ARG A 78 13.48 -12.68 0.03
N GLY A 79 12.26 -12.56 -0.34
CA GLY A 79 11.12 -12.87 0.52
C GLY A 79 11.07 -12.11 1.83
N ASP A 80 11.46 -12.73 2.91
CA ASP A 80 11.17 -12.26 4.25
C ASP A 80 12.30 -11.51 4.94
N GLU A 81 13.36 -11.15 4.22
CA GLU A 81 14.48 -10.48 4.84
C GLU A 81 14.24 -9.00 5.14
N CYS A 82 13.13 -8.44 4.69
CA CYS A 82 12.90 -7.01 4.81
C CYS A 82 11.53 -6.72 5.40
N ASP A 83 11.44 -6.77 6.72
CA ASP A 83 10.21 -6.46 7.45
C ASP A 83 10.08 -4.96 7.75
N TYR A 84 10.67 -4.11 6.90
CA TYR A 84 10.76 -2.69 7.20
C TYR A 84 9.94 -1.83 6.26
N ALA A 85 8.97 -2.42 5.60
CA ALA A 85 8.08 -1.68 4.72
C ALA A 85 6.95 -1.06 5.53
N ASN A 86 6.68 0.21 5.29
CA ASN A 86 5.73 0.96 6.10
C ASN A 86 4.72 1.72 5.27
N TRP A 87 3.47 1.62 5.69
CA TRP A 87 2.42 2.55 5.28
C TRP A 87 2.40 3.67 6.32
N ILE A 88 2.77 4.88 5.92
CA ILE A 88 2.94 5.99 6.85
C ILE A 88 1.78 6.95 6.71
N ASN A 89 1.17 7.28 7.84
CA ASN A 89 0.07 8.24 7.89
C ASN A 89 -1.05 7.87 6.91
N ALA A 90 -1.38 6.59 6.88
CA ALA A 90 -2.47 6.09 6.05
C ALA A 90 -3.79 6.67 6.54
N ARG A 91 -4.58 7.22 5.62
CA ARG A 91 -5.80 7.91 6.00
C ARG A 91 -6.84 7.87 4.90
N LEU A 92 -8.09 7.93 5.32
CA LEU A 92 -9.25 7.97 4.43
C LEU A 92 -9.92 9.34 4.56
N SER A 93 -10.43 9.84 3.46
CA SER A 93 -11.11 11.14 3.45
C SER A 93 -12.18 11.19 2.36
N ASN A 94 -13.00 12.22 2.46
CA ASN A 94 -14.04 12.49 1.46
C ASN A 94 -13.58 13.49 0.42
#